data_9b75f45529773ff6b763131036809ee1
#
_entry.id   9b75f45529773ff6b763131036809ee1
#
_cell.length_a   1.000
_cell.length_b   1.000
_cell.length_c   1.000
_cell.angle_alpha   90.00
_cell.angle_beta   90.00
_cell.angle_gamma   90.00
#
_symmetry.space_group_name_H-M   'P 1'
#
loop_
_entity.id
_entity.type
_entity.pdbx_description
1 polymer ?
#
loop_
_entity_poly.entity_id
_entity_poly.type
_entity_poly.pdbx_seq_one_letter_code
_entity_poly.pdbx_strand_id
1 'polypeptide(L)'
;MENIVEIEVISKGTKRSSNACNDILFFDEAEICINKDGTLNVAAEKFAPEKIILKFDRLFSDKAIIYGDTWERGYGDLLWKKPCECTFMPWYFIASENDKNYCFGVKTGGNSMCYWTIEEKCVCLTVDIRSGNDAVLLNGNTLDAAQIVTSIFEGSGFDASVSFCKMMCENPRVPNIPIYGGNDWYCNYGNNSHENIVRNASFISKCAGSSQHRPFMVIDDGWQVSWNPKFNGGPWRSCNEKFHGMENTASSITQEGAIPGIWMRPLLSSERLSEIPYRSFGDDSMTFIDPSHPASIEYIKNEIRAVRNFGFKMIKFDFLCHDIFGHYGFDMGTELFEKNIPFYNKEKTTAQIIKEFYFALREAAGEDCIIIGCNAVSHMAAGIVDIQRTGDDTSGREWERTLKMGVNTLAWRMHQHKTFYAHDADCVGITKDIPWEKNSMWLRLLAESGTPLFVSVDEDCRTFNVQKALSEAFDTACIKFWEDSYLIPCTNELTPQKWQREEKTFEYK
;
A
#
# COMPACT_ATOMS: atom_id res chain seq x y z
N MET A 1 20.01 14.27 -14.09
CA MET A 1 18.57 14.64 -14.01
C MET A 1 18.13 15.11 -15.38
N GLU A 2 16.93 14.78 -15.83
CA GLU A 2 16.35 15.34 -17.07
C GLU A 2 16.20 16.87 -16.93
N ASN A 3 16.25 17.57 -18.06
CA ASN A 3 16.28 19.04 -18.08
C ASN A 3 14.90 19.62 -17.71
N ILE A 4 14.85 20.40 -16.63
CA ILE A 4 13.67 21.17 -16.23
C ILE A 4 13.68 22.49 -17.01
N VAL A 5 12.61 22.77 -17.75
CA VAL A 5 12.50 23.96 -18.60
C VAL A 5 11.63 25.05 -18.01
N GLU A 6 10.66 24.69 -17.17
CA GLU A 6 9.76 25.64 -16.52
C GLU A 6 9.37 25.15 -15.14
N ILE A 7 9.22 26.09 -14.20
CA ILE A 7 8.66 25.86 -12.87
C ILE A 7 7.44 26.75 -12.69
N GLU A 8 6.35 26.16 -12.23
CA GLU A 8 5.13 26.87 -11.90
C GLU A 8 4.83 26.74 -10.41
N VAL A 9 4.30 27.80 -9.82
CA VAL A 9 3.84 27.81 -8.42
C VAL A 9 2.38 28.21 -8.39
N ILE A 10 1.58 27.41 -7.68
CA ILE A 10 0.17 27.69 -7.46
C ILE A 10 -0.04 28.09 -5.99
N SER A 11 -0.74 29.19 -5.79
CA SER A 11 -1.17 29.67 -4.48
C SER A 11 -2.50 30.40 -4.60
N LYS A 12 -3.49 30.06 -3.76
CA LYS A 12 -4.84 30.63 -3.76
C LYS A 12 -5.47 30.68 -5.17
N GLY A 13 -5.27 29.61 -5.94
CA GLY A 13 -5.76 29.51 -7.31
C GLY A 13 -5.05 30.38 -8.34
N THR A 14 -4.03 31.15 -7.93
CA THR A 14 -3.20 31.95 -8.84
C THR A 14 -1.97 31.14 -9.24
N LYS A 15 -1.74 31.04 -10.54
CA LYS A 15 -0.59 30.35 -11.14
C LYS A 15 0.45 31.38 -11.58
N ARG A 16 1.70 31.11 -11.25
CA ARG A 16 2.87 31.90 -11.68
C ARG A 16 3.91 30.96 -12.24
N SER A 17 4.62 31.38 -13.28
CA SER A 17 5.65 30.55 -13.91
C SER A 17 6.92 31.34 -14.17
N SER A 18 8.04 30.59 -14.19
CA SER A 18 9.35 31.08 -14.60
C SER A 18 10.12 30.01 -15.35
N ASN A 19 10.92 30.39 -16.33
CA ASN A 19 11.83 29.47 -16.98
C ASN A 19 12.91 29.02 -15.98
N ALA A 20 13.23 27.76 -15.97
CA ALA A 20 14.27 27.17 -15.12
C ALA A 20 15.66 27.53 -15.69
N CYS A 21 16.11 28.77 -15.46
CA CYS A 21 17.43 29.22 -15.93
C CYS A 21 18.52 29.08 -14.87
N ASN A 22 18.17 28.90 -13.61
CA ASN A 22 19.09 28.81 -12.46
C ASN A 22 18.57 27.77 -11.46
N ASP A 23 19.46 27.26 -10.63
CA ASP A 23 19.12 26.27 -9.57
C ASP A 23 18.20 26.85 -8.48
N ILE A 24 18.01 28.16 -8.42
CA ILE A 24 17.16 28.86 -7.44
C ILE A 24 16.23 29.82 -8.18
N LEU A 25 14.94 29.73 -7.89
CA LEU A 25 13.91 30.60 -8.42
C LEU A 25 13.18 31.34 -7.30
N PHE A 26 12.94 32.63 -7.51
CA PHE A 26 12.18 33.46 -6.59
C PHE A 26 10.81 33.79 -7.18
N PHE A 27 9.76 33.48 -6.44
CA PHE A 27 8.40 33.84 -6.76
C PHE A 27 7.82 34.67 -5.62
N ASP A 28 7.74 35.99 -5.80
CA ASP A 28 7.40 36.94 -4.74
C ASP A 28 8.25 36.74 -3.48
N GLU A 29 7.66 36.15 -2.43
CA GLU A 29 8.31 35.86 -1.14
C GLU A 29 8.63 34.36 -0.99
N ALA A 30 8.52 33.54 -2.05
CA ALA A 30 8.90 32.13 -2.03
C ALA A 30 10.20 31.90 -2.80
N GLU A 31 11.05 31.09 -2.22
CA GLU A 31 12.28 30.57 -2.84
C GLU A 31 12.09 29.08 -3.14
N ILE A 32 12.34 28.70 -4.38
CA ILE A 32 12.27 27.31 -4.84
C ILE A 32 13.64 26.92 -5.37
N CYS A 33 14.24 25.90 -4.76
CA CYS A 33 15.57 25.42 -5.11
C CYS A 33 15.55 23.93 -5.41
N ILE A 34 16.23 23.52 -6.48
CA ILE A 34 16.45 22.11 -6.77
C ILE A 34 17.93 21.82 -6.62
N ASN A 35 18.27 21.05 -5.61
CA ASN A 35 19.64 20.68 -5.32
C ASN A 35 20.19 19.67 -6.35
N LYS A 36 21.51 19.54 -6.41
CA LYS A 36 22.18 18.59 -7.34
C LYS A 36 21.78 17.13 -7.11
N ASP A 37 21.36 16.76 -5.92
CA ASP A 37 20.86 15.44 -5.57
C ASP A 37 19.37 15.21 -5.90
N GLY A 38 18.71 16.22 -6.48
CA GLY A 38 17.30 16.19 -6.84
C GLY A 38 16.35 16.66 -5.74
N THR A 39 16.84 17.08 -4.59
CA THR A 39 15.98 17.58 -3.52
C THR A 39 15.35 18.91 -3.90
N LEU A 40 14.03 18.96 -3.93
CA LEU A 40 13.23 20.18 -4.11
C LEU A 40 12.99 20.83 -2.74
N ASN A 41 13.63 21.97 -2.54
CA ASN A 41 13.45 22.82 -1.37
C ASN A 41 12.47 23.95 -1.67
N VAL A 42 11.57 24.20 -0.73
CA VAL A 42 10.61 25.29 -0.78
C VAL A 42 10.72 26.10 0.49
N ALA A 43 11.02 27.38 0.40
CA ALA A 43 11.01 28.30 1.52
C ALA A 43 10.09 29.48 1.22
N ALA A 44 9.29 29.91 2.19
CA ALA A 44 8.42 31.06 2.05
C ALA A 44 8.13 31.68 3.43
N GLU A 45 8.13 33.00 3.52
CA GLU A 45 7.90 33.70 4.79
C GLU A 45 6.41 34.01 5.01
N LYS A 46 5.78 34.71 4.08
CA LYS A 46 4.35 35.13 4.18
C LYS A 46 3.49 34.53 3.07
N PHE A 47 4.11 34.07 2.01
CA PHE A 47 3.46 33.41 0.90
C PHE A 47 3.25 31.92 1.22
N ALA A 48 2.09 31.37 0.89
CA ALA A 48 1.77 29.97 1.12
C ALA A 48 1.60 29.22 -0.22
N PRO A 49 2.65 28.63 -0.77
CA PRO A 49 2.54 27.82 -1.96
C PRO A 49 1.73 26.56 -1.64
N GLU A 50 0.85 26.18 -2.57
CA GLU A 50 -0.02 25.00 -2.47
C GLU A 50 0.52 23.85 -3.30
N LYS A 51 0.92 24.15 -4.55
CA LYS A 51 1.49 23.18 -5.49
C LYS A 51 2.65 23.78 -6.24
N ILE A 52 3.68 22.97 -6.49
CA ILE A 52 4.77 23.28 -7.39
C ILE A 52 4.70 22.33 -8.57
N ILE A 53 4.78 22.82 -9.81
CA ILE A 53 4.79 22.03 -11.01
C ILE A 53 6.13 22.22 -11.72
N LEU A 54 6.84 21.12 -11.92
CA LEU A 54 8.11 21.10 -12.64
C LEU A 54 7.87 20.49 -14.02
N LYS A 55 8.25 21.21 -15.08
CA LYS A 55 8.12 20.75 -16.46
C LYS A 55 9.48 20.32 -17.01
N PHE A 56 9.53 19.10 -17.49
CA PHE A 56 10.72 18.45 -18.04
C PHE A 56 10.65 18.46 -19.57
N ASP A 57 11.76 18.80 -20.23
CA ASP A 57 11.88 18.76 -21.69
C ASP A 57 11.97 17.31 -22.18
N ARG A 58 10.84 16.63 -22.16
CA ARG A 58 10.73 15.25 -22.61
C ARG A 58 9.40 15.01 -23.30
N LEU A 59 9.48 14.38 -24.49
CA LEU A 59 8.36 13.92 -25.27
C LEU A 59 8.50 12.43 -25.54
N PHE A 60 7.37 11.73 -25.59
CA PHE A 60 7.30 10.33 -25.97
C PHE A 60 6.48 10.20 -27.25
N SER A 61 6.92 9.33 -28.17
CA SER A 61 6.16 9.06 -29.38
C SER A 61 4.98 8.11 -29.10
N ASP A 62 4.07 7.99 -30.07
CA ASP A 62 2.93 7.04 -30.00
C ASP A 62 3.35 5.56 -29.92
N LYS A 63 4.64 5.27 -30.13
CA LYS A 63 5.22 3.92 -30.01
C LYS A 63 5.65 3.59 -28.58
N ALA A 64 5.83 4.58 -27.73
CA ALA A 64 6.18 4.37 -26.34
C ALA A 64 5.05 3.62 -25.62
N ILE A 65 5.43 2.81 -24.64
CA ILE A 65 4.52 2.22 -23.67
C ILE A 65 4.94 2.68 -22.28
N ILE A 66 3.96 3.01 -21.45
CA ILE A 66 4.18 3.65 -20.16
C ILE A 66 3.49 2.85 -19.07
N TYR A 67 4.20 2.64 -17.98
CA TYR A 67 3.67 2.14 -16.73
C TYR A 67 3.75 3.24 -15.66
N GLY A 68 2.64 3.56 -15.02
CA GLY A 68 2.55 4.47 -13.88
C GLY A 68 2.03 3.76 -12.64
N ASP A 69 2.45 4.21 -11.45
CA ASP A 69 1.94 3.70 -10.17
C ASP A 69 0.59 4.35 -9.80
N THR A 70 0.03 3.95 -8.68
CA THR A 70 -1.23 4.41 -8.10
C THR A 70 -0.98 5.04 -6.71
N TRP A 71 -1.95 5.81 -6.16
CA TRP A 71 -1.80 6.40 -4.84
C TRP A 71 -1.60 5.37 -3.72
N GLU A 72 -2.31 4.26 -3.83
CA GLU A 72 -2.28 3.18 -2.84
C GLU A 72 -2.16 1.81 -3.51
N ARG A 73 -3.16 0.95 -3.44
CA ARG A 73 -3.28 -0.34 -4.11
C ARG A 73 -3.89 -0.21 -5.51
N GLY A 74 -3.77 -1.23 -6.35
CA GLY A 74 -4.38 -1.27 -7.67
C GLY A 74 -5.84 -1.74 -7.64
N TYR A 75 -6.59 -1.45 -8.71
CA TYR A 75 -8.02 -1.78 -8.83
C TYR A 75 -8.35 -2.56 -10.12
N GLY A 76 -7.38 -3.35 -10.58
CA GLY A 76 -7.56 -4.27 -11.71
C GLY A 76 -7.39 -3.64 -13.09
N ASP A 77 -6.76 -2.48 -13.17
CA ASP A 77 -6.55 -1.69 -14.39
C ASP A 77 -5.07 -1.39 -14.68
N LEU A 78 -4.18 -2.00 -13.91
CA LEU A 78 -2.73 -1.84 -14.10
C LEU A 78 -2.28 -2.54 -15.37
N LEU A 79 -1.51 -1.81 -16.19
CA LEU A 79 -1.01 -2.28 -17.48
C LEU A 79 0.03 -1.28 -18.01
N TRP A 80 0.89 -1.71 -18.92
CA TRP A 80 1.62 -0.80 -19.78
C TRP A 80 0.69 -0.21 -20.82
N LYS A 81 0.55 1.12 -20.89
CA LYS A 81 -0.41 1.87 -21.69
C LYS A 81 0.30 2.79 -22.67
N LYS A 82 -0.40 3.27 -23.68
CA LYS A 82 0.13 4.32 -24.57
C LYS A 82 0.16 5.68 -23.86
N PRO A 83 1.02 6.63 -24.27
CA PRO A 83 1.12 7.95 -23.63
C PRO A 83 -0.23 8.68 -23.52
N CYS A 84 -1.08 8.63 -24.53
CA CYS A 84 -2.41 9.27 -24.54
C CYS A 84 -3.39 8.68 -23.49
N GLU A 85 -3.12 7.51 -22.92
CA GLU A 85 -3.91 6.87 -21.87
C GLU A 85 -3.36 7.17 -20.46
N CYS A 86 -2.18 7.79 -20.36
CA CYS A 86 -1.46 8.06 -19.12
C CYS A 86 -1.67 9.48 -18.64
N THR A 87 -2.90 9.81 -18.26
CA THR A 87 -3.29 11.17 -17.86
C THR A 87 -2.84 11.54 -16.45
N PHE A 88 -2.46 10.56 -15.61
CA PHE A 88 -2.17 10.77 -14.21
C PHE A 88 -1.47 9.54 -13.61
N MET A 89 -0.30 9.75 -13.01
CA MET A 89 0.57 8.69 -12.48
C MET A 89 1.18 9.13 -11.14
N PRO A 90 0.61 8.71 -10.00
CA PRO A 90 1.21 8.96 -8.68
C PRO A 90 2.63 8.42 -8.57
N TRP A 91 3.48 9.12 -7.86
CA TRP A 91 4.80 8.77 -7.39
C TRP A 91 5.86 8.58 -8.48
N TYR A 92 5.64 7.71 -9.45
CA TYR A 92 6.59 7.43 -10.51
C TYR A 92 5.93 6.83 -11.75
N PHE A 93 6.65 6.90 -12.86
CA PHE A 93 6.34 6.14 -14.06
C PHE A 93 7.61 5.72 -14.81
N ILE A 94 7.46 4.70 -15.65
CA ILE A 94 8.48 4.23 -16.57
C ILE A 94 7.90 4.28 -17.98
N ALA A 95 8.67 4.85 -18.93
CA ALA A 95 8.32 4.89 -20.34
C ALA A 95 9.35 4.09 -21.15
N SER A 96 8.91 3.02 -21.79
CA SER A 96 9.73 2.19 -22.68
C SER A 96 9.58 2.64 -24.12
N GLU A 97 10.68 3.03 -24.75
CA GLU A 97 10.74 3.48 -26.13
C GLU A 97 12.12 3.22 -26.74
N ASN A 98 12.19 2.60 -27.93
CA ASN A 98 13.43 2.34 -28.67
C ASN A 98 14.53 1.64 -27.82
N ASP A 99 14.19 0.54 -27.17
CA ASP A 99 15.05 -0.28 -26.30
C ASP A 99 15.61 0.47 -25.07
N LYS A 100 15.05 1.63 -24.75
CA LYS A 100 15.37 2.41 -23.55
C LYS A 100 14.15 2.58 -22.67
N ASN A 101 14.41 2.59 -21.37
CA ASN A 101 13.41 2.80 -20.34
C ASN A 101 13.73 4.12 -19.60
N TYR A 102 12.91 5.12 -19.83
CA TYR A 102 13.00 6.42 -19.19
C TYR A 102 12.18 6.38 -17.90
N CYS A 103 12.83 6.61 -16.80
CA CYS A 103 12.23 6.50 -15.48
C CYS A 103 12.16 7.86 -14.80
N PHE A 104 10.97 8.22 -14.30
CA PHE A 104 10.70 9.46 -13.60
C PHE A 104 9.99 9.15 -12.28
N GLY A 105 10.49 9.65 -11.17
CA GLY A 105 9.91 9.38 -9.86
C GLY A 105 10.39 10.33 -8.78
N VAL A 106 9.89 10.08 -7.58
CA VAL A 106 10.33 10.73 -6.34
C VAL A 106 10.73 9.66 -5.33
N LYS A 107 11.72 9.94 -4.47
CA LYS A 107 12.08 9.01 -3.39
C LYS A 107 10.94 8.81 -2.42
N THR A 108 10.90 7.63 -1.80
CA THR A 108 9.94 7.28 -0.75
C THR A 108 10.16 8.15 0.49
N GLY A 109 9.11 8.34 1.29
CA GLY A 109 9.20 9.12 2.54
C GLY A 109 9.34 10.63 2.36
N GLY A 110 9.02 11.19 1.18
CA GLY A 110 8.96 12.63 0.92
C GLY A 110 7.96 13.38 1.80
N ASN A 111 7.98 14.70 1.75
CA ASN A 111 7.11 15.58 2.53
C ASN A 111 5.99 16.22 1.69
N SER A 112 5.69 15.64 0.54
CA SER A 112 4.63 16.10 -0.37
C SER A 112 3.95 14.92 -1.07
N MET A 113 2.72 15.15 -1.52
CA MET A 113 2.01 14.22 -2.39
C MET A 113 2.41 14.55 -3.83
N CYS A 114 2.96 13.57 -4.55
CA CYS A 114 3.54 13.78 -5.87
C CYS A 114 2.85 12.96 -6.95
N TYR A 115 2.60 13.55 -8.10
CA TYR A 115 2.13 12.82 -9.28
C TYR A 115 2.70 13.41 -10.58
N TRP A 116 2.74 12.55 -11.60
CA TRP A 116 3.24 12.87 -12.92
C TRP A 116 2.11 12.91 -13.94
N THR A 117 2.23 13.79 -14.92
CA THR A 117 1.37 13.85 -16.11
C THR A 117 2.25 13.96 -17.36
N ILE A 118 1.74 13.46 -18.48
CA ILE A 118 2.37 13.63 -19.80
C ILE A 118 1.48 14.59 -20.58
N GLU A 119 2.05 15.73 -20.92
CA GLU A 119 1.39 16.76 -21.72
C GLU A 119 1.92 16.73 -23.16
N GLU A 120 1.30 17.50 -24.05
CA GLU A 120 1.70 17.54 -25.48
C GLU A 120 3.16 17.93 -25.72
N LYS A 121 3.77 18.69 -24.80
CA LYS A 121 5.12 19.27 -24.98
C LYS A 121 6.12 18.90 -23.90
N CYS A 122 5.69 18.29 -22.82
CA CYS A 122 6.54 18.04 -21.66
C CYS A 122 6.00 16.93 -20.77
N VAL A 123 6.85 16.45 -19.88
CA VAL A 123 6.46 15.67 -18.71
C VAL A 123 6.37 16.64 -17.52
N CYS A 124 5.31 16.53 -16.73
CA CYS A 124 5.10 17.41 -15.58
C CYS A 124 5.10 16.59 -14.28
N LEU A 125 5.83 17.09 -13.27
CA LEU A 125 5.72 16.65 -11.89
C LEU A 125 4.94 17.70 -11.10
N THR A 126 3.83 17.33 -10.52
CA THR A 126 3.12 18.14 -9.52
C THR A 126 3.49 17.68 -8.12
N VAL A 127 3.93 18.63 -7.31
CA VAL A 127 4.31 18.45 -5.90
C VAL A 127 3.31 19.22 -5.05
N ASP A 128 2.40 18.52 -4.38
CA ASP A 128 1.34 19.09 -3.55
C ASP A 128 1.82 19.15 -2.09
N ILE A 129 1.96 20.35 -1.56
CA ILE A 129 2.46 20.62 -0.20
C ILE A 129 1.38 21.16 0.75
N ARG A 130 0.11 20.96 0.41
CA ARG A 130 -1.02 21.37 1.26
C ARG A 130 -1.19 20.47 2.49
N SER A 131 -1.86 21.00 3.50
CA SER A 131 -2.43 20.28 4.64
C SER A 131 -3.93 20.02 4.38
N GLY A 132 -4.28 18.85 3.89
CA GLY A 132 -5.61 18.66 3.32
C GLY A 132 -5.79 19.59 2.11
N ASN A 133 -6.83 20.46 2.17
CA ASN A 133 -7.04 21.51 1.16
C ASN A 133 -6.46 22.86 1.55
N ASP A 134 -5.92 23.00 2.77
CA ASP A 134 -5.37 24.26 3.26
C ASP A 134 -3.90 24.43 2.82
N ALA A 135 -3.51 25.63 2.43
CA ALA A 135 -2.12 25.96 2.21
C ALA A 135 -1.33 25.96 3.53
N VAL A 136 -0.10 25.47 3.50
CA VAL A 136 0.81 25.45 4.65
C VAL A 136 1.64 26.72 4.68
N LEU A 137 1.64 27.44 5.81
CA LEU A 137 2.55 28.58 6.05
C LEU A 137 3.90 28.06 6.55
N LEU A 138 4.94 28.22 5.74
CA LEU A 138 6.28 27.75 6.11
C LEU A 138 6.98 28.68 7.11
N ASN A 139 6.53 29.95 7.26
CA ASN A 139 7.04 30.92 8.24
C ASN A 139 8.56 31.09 8.20
N GLY A 140 9.13 31.13 6.98
CA GLY A 140 10.57 31.23 6.74
C GLY A 140 11.34 29.91 6.90
N ASN A 141 10.70 28.81 7.28
CA ASN A 141 11.33 27.50 7.29
C ASN A 141 11.44 26.94 5.87
N THR A 142 12.47 26.14 5.64
CA THR A 142 12.63 25.38 4.38
C THR A 142 11.98 24.01 4.51
N LEU A 143 11.12 23.68 3.54
CA LEU A 143 10.53 22.36 3.37
C LEU A 143 11.31 21.59 2.29
N ASP A 144 11.90 20.46 2.64
CA ASP A 144 12.39 19.46 1.69
C ASP A 144 11.16 18.73 1.14
N ALA A 145 10.54 19.26 0.09
CA ALA A 145 9.24 18.81 -0.37
C ALA A 145 9.30 17.40 -0.98
N ALA A 146 10.24 17.16 -1.89
CA ALA A 146 10.46 15.88 -2.54
C ALA A 146 11.91 15.72 -2.98
N GLN A 147 12.41 14.49 -3.12
CA GLN A 147 13.66 14.22 -3.82
C GLN A 147 13.34 13.56 -5.16
N ILE A 148 13.60 14.26 -6.24
CA ILE A 148 13.30 13.85 -7.61
C ILE A 148 14.40 12.90 -8.10
N VAL A 149 13.99 11.79 -8.71
CA VAL A 149 14.89 10.80 -9.29
C VAL A 149 14.51 10.58 -10.74
N THR A 150 15.48 10.67 -11.65
CA THR A 150 15.32 10.30 -13.05
C THR A 150 16.46 9.39 -13.47
N SER A 151 16.18 8.41 -14.34
CA SER A 151 17.20 7.50 -14.87
C SER A 151 16.80 6.96 -16.24
N ILE A 152 17.78 6.43 -16.97
CA ILE A 152 17.56 5.74 -18.23
C ILE A 152 18.24 4.37 -18.12
N PHE A 153 17.48 3.31 -18.38
CA PHE A 153 17.97 1.95 -18.40
C PHE A 153 17.80 1.31 -19.78
N GLU A 154 18.67 0.41 -20.13
CA GLU A 154 18.53 -0.49 -21.28
C GLU A 154 17.94 -1.83 -20.83
N GLY A 155 17.40 -2.61 -21.74
CA GLY A 155 16.85 -3.94 -21.46
C GLY A 155 15.33 -3.95 -21.21
N SER A 156 14.86 -4.90 -20.41
CA SER A 156 13.42 -5.07 -20.20
C SER A 156 12.82 -3.94 -19.34
N GLY A 157 11.58 -3.57 -19.63
CA GLY A 157 10.85 -2.59 -18.80
C GLY A 157 10.68 -3.05 -17.35
N PHE A 158 10.57 -4.37 -17.12
CA PHE A 158 10.49 -4.92 -15.77
C PHE A 158 11.79 -4.73 -14.98
N ASP A 159 12.94 -5.06 -15.56
CA ASP A 159 14.24 -4.92 -14.88
C ASP A 159 14.57 -3.45 -14.61
N ALA A 160 14.22 -2.57 -15.56
CA ALA A 160 14.29 -1.12 -15.38
C ALA A 160 13.42 -0.66 -14.19
N SER A 161 12.18 -1.18 -14.08
CA SER A 161 11.26 -0.87 -12.98
C SER A 161 11.82 -1.32 -11.63
N VAL A 162 12.37 -2.54 -11.53
CA VAL A 162 13.04 -3.05 -10.31
C VAL A 162 14.21 -2.16 -9.92
N SER A 163 15.08 -1.85 -10.90
CA SER A 163 16.27 -1.01 -10.66
C SER A 163 15.86 0.40 -10.20
N PHE A 164 14.83 0.96 -10.80
CA PHE A 164 14.33 2.27 -10.44
C PHE A 164 13.66 2.30 -9.06
N CYS A 165 12.88 1.28 -8.69
CA CYS A 165 12.33 1.16 -7.34
C CYS A 165 13.44 1.11 -6.28
N LYS A 166 14.54 0.38 -6.53
CA LYS A 166 15.71 0.37 -5.63
C LYS A 166 16.36 1.76 -5.48
N MET A 167 16.32 2.60 -6.52
CA MET A 167 16.82 3.97 -6.43
C MET A 167 15.90 4.87 -5.60
N MET A 168 14.58 4.63 -5.65
CA MET A 168 13.60 5.42 -4.90
C MET A 168 13.53 5.06 -3.43
N CYS A 169 13.79 3.81 -3.05
CA CYS A 169 13.73 3.34 -1.67
C CYS A 169 15.08 2.75 -1.24
N GLU A 170 15.85 3.53 -0.47
CA GLU A 170 17.18 3.11 -0.01
C GLU A 170 17.11 2.08 1.13
N ASN A 171 16.06 2.14 1.92
CA ASN A 171 15.87 1.29 3.09
C ASN A 171 14.53 0.56 3.03
N PRO A 172 14.36 -0.42 2.13
CA PRO A 172 13.15 -1.22 2.08
C PRO A 172 12.99 -2.03 3.36
N ARG A 173 11.74 -2.25 3.76
CA ARG A 173 11.45 -3.13 4.88
C ARG A 173 10.79 -4.40 4.35
N VAL A 174 11.43 -5.54 4.56
CA VAL A 174 10.98 -6.84 4.05
C VAL A 174 11.06 -7.85 5.19
N PRO A 175 10.08 -8.76 5.34
CA PRO A 175 10.19 -9.86 6.30
C PRO A 175 11.47 -10.67 6.08
N ASN A 176 12.07 -11.16 7.15
CA ASN A 176 13.25 -12.02 7.13
C ASN A 176 12.91 -13.52 7.22
N ILE A 177 11.64 -13.85 7.13
CA ILE A 177 11.10 -15.21 7.13
C ILE A 177 10.01 -15.33 6.06
N PRO A 178 9.76 -16.53 5.51
CA PRO A 178 8.60 -16.76 4.65
C PRO A 178 7.31 -16.44 5.38
N ILE A 179 6.43 -15.70 4.71
CA ILE A 179 5.11 -15.33 5.24
C ILE A 179 4.04 -16.12 4.51
N TYR A 180 3.36 -16.99 5.24
CA TYR A 180 2.25 -17.78 4.71
C TYR A 180 1.31 -18.19 5.84
N GLY A 181 0.08 -18.57 5.51
CA GLY A 181 -0.86 -19.06 6.50
C GLY A 181 -2.32 -18.77 6.17
N GLY A 182 -3.11 -18.58 7.21
CA GLY A 182 -4.55 -18.33 7.13
C GLY A 182 -4.92 -16.89 7.47
N ASN A 183 -5.98 -16.41 6.80
CA ASN A 183 -6.74 -15.23 7.17
C ASN A 183 -8.22 -15.60 7.05
N ASP A 184 -9.05 -15.21 7.99
CA ASP A 184 -10.42 -15.72 8.07
C ASP A 184 -11.48 -14.89 7.35
N TRP A 185 -11.08 -13.82 6.64
CA TRP A 185 -12.03 -12.89 6.03
C TRP A 185 -13.02 -13.59 5.08
N TYR A 186 -12.51 -14.26 4.05
CA TYR A 186 -13.37 -14.80 2.98
C TYR A 186 -14.22 -16.02 3.36
N CYS A 187 -13.90 -16.70 4.46
CA CYS A 187 -14.76 -17.75 4.99
C CYS A 187 -15.77 -17.24 6.04
N ASN A 188 -15.54 -16.06 6.65
CA ASN A 188 -16.35 -15.57 7.75
C ASN A 188 -17.03 -14.22 7.49
N TYR A 189 -16.42 -13.31 6.73
CA TYR A 189 -16.91 -11.94 6.48
C TYR A 189 -17.39 -11.23 7.76
N GLY A 190 -16.55 -11.25 8.81
CA GLY A 190 -16.83 -10.66 10.11
C GLY A 190 -17.66 -11.55 11.07
N ASN A 191 -18.11 -12.72 10.64
CA ASN A 191 -18.80 -13.67 11.53
C ASN A 191 -17.83 -14.69 12.12
N ASN A 192 -16.69 -14.21 12.63
CA ASN A 192 -15.68 -15.01 13.29
C ASN A 192 -15.97 -15.20 14.79
N SER A 193 -15.32 -16.20 15.40
CA SER A 193 -15.36 -16.50 16.83
C SER A 193 -14.06 -17.15 17.28
N HIS A 194 -13.83 -17.17 18.60
CA HIS A 194 -12.69 -17.87 19.19
C HIS A 194 -12.54 -19.30 18.66
N GLU A 195 -13.62 -20.10 18.73
CA GLU A 195 -13.61 -21.51 18.33
C GLU A 195 -13.33 -21.68 16.83
N ASN A 196 -13.90 -20.80 16.01
CA ASN A 196 -13.67 -20.82 14.57
C ASN A 196 -12.19 -20.53 14.25
N ILE A 197 -11.62 -19.50 14.87
CA ILE A 197 -10.20 -19.13 14.68
C ILE A 197 -9.25 -20.25 15.14
N VAL A 198 -9.53 -20.90 16.28
CA VAL A 198 -8.70 -22.02 16.78
C VAL A 198 -8.76 -23.20 15.82
N ARG A 199 -9.97 -23.57 15.30
CA ARG A 199 -10.09 -24.62 14.27
C ARG A 199 -9.34 -24.26 12.97
N ASN A 200 -9.38 -23.00 12.57
CA ASN A 200 -8.62 -22.51 11.40
C ASN A 200 -7.12 -22.64 11.65
N ALA A 201 -6.62 -22.20 12.80
CA ALA A 201 -5.21 -22.31 13.16
C ALA A 201 -4.72 -23.77 13.16
N SER A 202 -5.52 -24.69 13.74
CA SER A 202 -5.24 -26.13 13.73
C SER A 202 -5.13 -26.68 12.32
N PHE A 203 -6.10 -26.34 11.45
CA PHE A 203 -6.12 -26.80 10.07
C PHE A 203 -4.90 -26.28 9.28
N ILE A 204 -4.60 -24.99 9.36
CA ILE A 204 -3.46 -24.38 8.67
C ILE A 204 -2.13 -24.95 9.17
N SER A 205 -1.98 -25.16 10.47
CA SER A 205 -0.78 -25.78 11.04
C SER A 205 -0.59 -27.23 10.58
N LYS A 206 -1.66 -28.00 10.41
CA LYS A 206 -1.61 -29.34 9.81
C LYS A 206 -1.18 -29.31 8.36
N CYS A 207 -1.65 -28.32 7.58
CA CYS A 207 -1.21 -28.15 6.19
C CYS A 207 0.28 -27.75 6.11
N ALA A 208 0.78 -26.94 7.04
CA ALA A 208 2.19 -26.56 7.10
C ALA A 208 3.14 -27.72 7.49
N GLY A 209 2.59 -28.78 8.10
CA GLY A 209 3.35 -29.99 8.44
C GLY A 209 4.53 -29.71 9.38
N SER A 210 5.71 -30.22 9.00
CA SER A 210 6.95 -30.07 9.77
C SER A 210 7.82 -28.89 9.30
N SER A 211 7.25 -27.92 8.57
CA SER A 211 7.99 -26.75 8.14
C SER A 211 8.72 -26.06 9.29
N GLN A 212 9.95 -25.66 9.07
CA GLN A 212 10.75 -24.91 10.06
C GLN A 212 10.12 -23.55 10.41
N HIS A 213 9.45 -22.93 9.43
CA HIS A 213 8.73 -21.67 9.61
C HIS A 213 7.26 -21.96 9.87
N ARG A 214 6.73 -21.50 11.00
CA ARG A 214 5.33 -21.70 11.36
C ARG A 214 4.42 -20.79 10.56
N PRO A 215 3.23 -21.25 10.14
CA PRO A 215 2.25 -20.41 9.44
C PRO A 215 1.68 -19.34 10.36
N PHE A 216 1.22 -18.25 9.78
CA PHE A 216 0.41 -17.26 10.48
C PHE A 216 -1.07 -17.66 10.48
N MET A 217 -1.82 -17.24 11.52
CA MET A 217 -3.28 -17.22 11.52
C MET A 217 -3.73 -15.81 11.87
N VAL A 218 -4.28 -15.09 10.90
CA VAL A 218 -4.71 -13.70 11.03
C VAL A 218 -6.22 -13.67 11.30
N ILE A 219 -6.60 -13.08 12.42
CA ILE A 219 -7.99 -12.74 12.74
C ILE A 219 -8.33 -11.46 12.01
N ASP A 220 -9.23 -11.50 11.05
CA ASP A 220 -9.67 -10.33 10.29
C ASP A 220 -10.80 -9.58 11.02
N ASP A 221 -11.44 -8.59 10.39
CA ASP A 221 -12.53 -7.80 10.95
C ASP A 221 -13.63 -8.66 11.59
N GLY A 222 -14.24 -8.18 12.68
CA GLY A 222 -15.33 -8.86 13.37
C GLY A 222 -15.08 -9.24 14.83
N TRP A 223 -13.87 -9.03 15.35
CA TRP A 223 -13.49 -9.40 16.72
C TRP A 223 -13.68 -8.29 17.77
N GLN A 224 -13.63 -7.04 17.36
CA GLN A 224 -13.66 -5.86 18.22
C GLN A 224 -15.03 -5.64 18.88
N VAL A 225 -15.02 -5.05 20.06
CA VAL A 225 -16.23 -4.90 20.90
C VAL A 225 -17.36 -4.11 20.23
N SER A 226 -17.02 -3.11 19.43
CA SER A 226 -17.98 -2.22 18.76
C SER A 226 -18.45 -2.71 17.40
N TRP A 227 -17.98 -3.89 16.95
CA TRP A 227 -18.27 -4.40 15.63
C TRP A 227 -19.78 -4.62 15.39
N ASN A 228 -20.23 -4.17 14.25
CA ASN A 228 -21.52 -4.53 13.65
C ASN A 228 -21.43 -4.37 12.13
N PRO A 229 -22.41 -4.87 11.33
CA PRO A 229 -22.34 -4.80 9.86
C PRO A 229 -22.20 -3.40 9.24
N LYS A 230 -22.36 -2.35 10.04
CA LYS A 230 -22.25 -0.94 9.60
C LYS A 230 -21.07 -0.19 10.25
N PHE A 231 -20.38 -0.84 11.19
CA PHE A 231 -19.29 -0.20 11.93
C PHE A 231 -18.21 -1.21 12.29
N ASN A 232 -16.98 -0.96 11.85
CA ASN A 232 -15.82 -1.81 12.07
C ASN A 232 -14.64 -1.09 12.74
N GLY A 233 -14.92 -0.12 13.60
CA GLY A 233 -13.91 0.61 14.37
C GLY A 233 -13.69 0.03 15.77
N GLY A 234 -12.64 0.57 16.45
CA GLY A 234 -12.32 0.27 17.84
C GLY A 234 -13.36 0.75 18.86
N PRO A 235 -13.06 0.68 20.16
CA PRO A 235 -11.72 0.51 20.74
C PRO A 235 -11.14 -0.90 20.55
N TRP A 236 -9.80 -0.97 20.48
CA TRP A 236 -9.07 -2.20 20.11
C TRP A 236 -8.54 -2.98 21.30
N ARG A 237 -8.68 -2.45 22.52
CA ARG A 237 -8.25 -3.07 23.77
C ARG A 237 -9.25 -4.07 24.37
N SER A 238 -10.36 -4.31 23.69
CA SER A 238 -11.38 -5.27 24.11
C SER A 238 -12.06 -5.92 22.91
N CYS A 239 -12.58 -7.12 23.10
CA CYS A 239 -13.27 -7.91 22.08
C CYS A 239 -14.76 -8.03 22.39
N ASN A 240 -15.53 -8.49 21.39
CA ASN A 240 -16.93 -8.82 21.55
C ASN A 240 -17.13 -10.19 22.23
N GLU A 241 -18.38 -10.54 22.50
CA GLU A 241 -18.79 -11.75 23.21
C GLU A 241 -18.46 -13.09 22.51
N LYS A 242 -18.15 -13.06 21.21
CA LYS A 242 -17.72 -14.23 20.44
C LYS A 242 -16.28 -14.66 20.74
N PHE A 243 -15.55 -13.85 21.50
CA PHE A 243 -14.17 -14.11 21.90
C PHE A 243 -14.03 -14.14 23.43
N HIS A 244 -13.26 -15.08 23.94
CA HIS A 244 -13.02 -15.27 25.39
C HIS A 244 -11.78 -14.49 25.88
N GLY A 245 -11.57 -13.28 25.34
CA GLY A 245 -10.36 -12.47 25.52
C GLY A 245 -9.34 -12.73 24.42
N MET A 246 -8.74 -11.62 23.90
CA MET A 246 -7.82 -11.71 22.78
C MET A 246 -6.49 -12.33 23.16
N GLU A 247 -6.04 -12.17 24.40
CA GLU A 247 -4.84 -12.85 24.93
C GLU A 247 -5.01 -14.38 24.92
N ASN A 248 -6.19 -14.87 25.36
CA ASN A 248 -6.52 -16.29 25.32
C ASN A 248 -6.58 -16.80 23.86
N THR A 249 -7.16 -16.01 22.96
CA THR A 249 -7.25 -16.40 21.54
C THR A 249 -5.86 -16.44 20.89
N ALA A 250 -4.99 -15.47 21.14
CA ALA A 250 -3.61 -15.48 20.62
C ALA A 250 -2.81 -16.68 21.19
N SER A 251 -2.98 -16.99 22.48
CA SER A 251 -2.38 -18.18 23.11
C SER A 251 -2.86 -19.47 22.47
N SER A 252 -4.18 -19.61 22.21
CA SER A 252 -4.75 -20.80 21.59
C SER A 252 -4.24 -20.98 20.15
N ILE A 253 -4.13 -19.91 19.34
CA ILE A 253 -3.50 -19.97 18.01
C ILE A 253 -2.08 -20.53 18.12
N THR A 254 -1.30 -20.03 19.09
CA THR A 254 0.08 -20.48 19.32
C THR A 254 0.14 -21.96 19.73
N GLN A 255 -0.78 -22.42 20.59
CA GLN A 255 -0.87 -23.83 21.00
C GLN A 255 -1.20 -24.76 19.81
N GLU A 256 -2.00 -24.30 18.85
CA GLU A 256 -2.28 -25.02 17.61
C GLU A 256 -1.10 -24.99 16.63
N GLY A 257 -0.03 -24.28 16.95
CA GLY A 257 1.21 -24.23 16.19
C GLY A 257 1.25 -23.19 15.08
N ALA A 258 0.41 -22.17 15.12
CA ALA A 258 0.45 -21.00 14.24
C ALA A 258 0.94 -19.76 14.98
N ILE A 259 1.35 -18.73 14.22
CA ILE A 259 1.73 -17.42 14.75
C ILE A 259 0.51 -16.50 14.69
N PRO A 260 0.08 -15.89 15.81
CA PRO A 260 -1.13 -15.07 15.84
C PRO A 260 -0.94 -13.72 15.14
N GLY A 261 -1.84 -13.40 14.21
CA GLY A 261 -2.01 -12.12 13.55
C GLY A 261 -3.40 -11.55 13.78
N ILE A 262 -3.56 -10.22 13.59
CA ILE A 262 -4.83 -9.53 13.84
C ILE A 262 -5.00 -8.33 12.93
N TRP A 263 -6.24 -8.00 12.60
CA TRP A 263 -6.66 -6.85 11.82
C TRP A 263 -7.07 -5.66 12.72
N MET A 264 -6.75 -4.43 12.27
CA MET A 264 -7.13 -3.17 12.90
C MET A 264 -7.41 -2.07 11.88
N ARG A 265 -8.36 -1.17 12.21
CA ARG A 265 -8.63 0.11 11.53
C ARG A 265 -8.34 1.26 12.49
N PRO A 266 -7.12 1.78 12.52
CA PRO A 266 -6.62 2.61 13.63
C PRO A 266 -7.28 3.99 13.75
N LEU A 267 -7.79 4.57 12.65
CA LEU A 267 -8.40 5.91 12.64
C LEU A 267 -9.91 5.90 12.94
N LEU A 268 -10.53 4.74 13.17
CA LEU A 268 -11.95 4.64 13.48
C LEU A 268 -12.17 4.03 14.86
N SER A 269 -12.92 4.72 15.73
CA SER A 269 -13.33 4.23 17.05
C SER A 269 -14.73 4.68 17.39
N SER A 270 -15.46 3.90 18.16
CA SER A 270 -16.75 4.28 18.75
C SER A 270 -16.59 5.20 19.97
N GLU A 271 -15.40 5.20 20.57
CA GLU A 271 -15.09 6.13 21.66
C GLU A 271 -14.97 7.55 21.14
N ARG A 272 -15.43 8.49 21.98
CA ARG A 272 -15.33 9.92 21.72
C ARG A 272 -14.66 10.58 22.93
N LEU A 273 -13.41 10.98 22.72
CA LEU A 273 -12.56 11.62 23.74
C LEU A 273 -12.50 13.12 23.43
N SER A 274 -12.71 13.95 24.44
CA SER A 274 -12.78 15.42 24.27
C SER A 274 -11.45 16.04 23.83
N GLU A 275 -10.34 15.40 24.15
CA GLU A 275 -8.98 15.83 23.80
C GLU A 275 -8.54 15.46 22.39
N ILE A 276 -9.31 14.65 21.67
CA ILE A 276 -8.99 14.14 20.34
C ILE A 276 -9.87 14.84 19.31
N PRO A 277 -9.30 15.52 18.30
CA PRO A 277 -10.08 16.03 17.17
C PRO A 277 -10.50 14.91 16.22
N TYR A 278 -11.65 15.08 15.61
CA TYR A 278 -12.23 14.15 14.65
C TYR A 278 -12.52 14.85 13.34
N ARG A 279 -12.44 14.10 12.23
CA ARG A 279 -12.74 14.53 10.87
C ARG A 279 -13.94 13.75 10.34
N SER A 280 -14.78 14.39 9.54
CA SER A 280 -15.94 13.76 8.89
C SER A 280 -15.92 14.02 7.40
N PHE A 281 -16.24 12.99 6.60
CA PHE A 281 -16.33 13.05 5.15
C PHE A 281 -17.78 12.73 4.73
N GLY A 282 -18.48 13.72 4.19
CA GLY A 282 -19.82 13.52 3.66
C GLY A 282 -20.96 13.58 4.68
N ASP A 283 -21.79 12.56 4.74
CA ASP A 283 -22.83 12.44 5.74
C ASP A 283 -22.19 12.12 7.10
N ASP A 284 -22.65 12.75 8.16
CA ASP A 284 -22.05 12.72 9.51
C ASP A 284 -22.14 11.35 10.21
N SER A 285 -22.35 10.26 9.47
CA SER A 285 -22.52 8.93 10.03
C SER A 285 -21.22 8.33 10.60
N MET A 286 -20.07 8.68 10.05
CA MET A 286 -18.75 8.26 10.54
C MET A 286 -17.82 9.46 10.71
N THR A 287 -17.11 9.46 11.84
CA THR A 287 -16.05 10.42 12.12
C THR A 287 -14.77 9.69 12.43
N PHE A 288 -13.67 10.17 11.85
CA PHE A 288 -12.36 9.56 11.92
C PHE A 288 -11.45 10.36 12.85
N ILE A 289 -10.59 9.70 13.59
CA ILE A 289 -9.57 10.33 14.43
C ILE A 289 -8.62 11.12 13.53
N ASP A 290 -8.35 12.37 13.87
CA ASP A 290 -7.40 13.19 13.12
C ASP A 290 -5.95 12.81 13.49
N PRO A 291 -5.17 12.19 12.58
CA PRO A 291 -3.82 11.73 12.88
C PRO A 291 -2.81 12.87 13.01
N SER A 292 -3.17 14.11 12.75
CA SER A 292 -2.27 15.26 12.85
C SER A 292 -2.14 15.81 14.28
N HIS A 293 -2.98 15.34 15.21
CA HIS A 293 -2.98 15.80 16.60
C HIS A 293 -2.19 14.87 17.52
N PRO A 294 -1.30 15.38 18.39
CA PRO A 294 -0.47 14.54 19.27
C PRO A 294 -1.27 13.59 20.18
N ALA A 295 -2.40 14.05 20.76
CA ALA A 295 -3.24 13.18 21.59
C ALA A 295 -3.88 12.05 20.80
N SER A 296 -4.23 12.27 19.53
CA SER A 296 -4.72 11.24 18.61
C SER A 296 -3.67 10.16 18.37
N ILE A 297 -2.46 10.57 18.10
CA ILE A 297 -1.31 9.65 17.90
C ILE A 297 -1.06 8.82 19.15
N GLU A 298 -1.06 9.44 20.35
CA GLU A 298 -0.83 8.69 21.58
C GLU A 298 -1.99 7.71 21.88
N TYR A 299 -3.24 8.11 21.63
CA TYR A 299 -4.39 7.19 21.73
C TYR A 299 -4.21 5.97 20.82
N ILE A 300 -3.90 6.18 19.53
CA ILE A 300 -3.70 5.11 18.55
C ILE A 300 -2.53 4.20 18.99
N LYS A 301 -1.42 4.77 19.44
CA LYS A 301 -0.27 4.00 19.95
C LYS A 301 -0.65 3.13 21.16
N ASN A 302 -1.48 3.62 22.05
CA ASN A 302 -1.93 2.87 23.21
C ASN A 302 -2.86 1.71 22.83
N GLU A 303 -3.75 1.91 21.86
CA GLU A 303 -4.59 0.83 21.30
C GLU A 303 -3.73 -0.28 20.64
N ILE A 304 -2.71 0.10 19.87
CA ILE A 304 -1.79 -0.87 19.24
C ILE A 304 -0.96 -1.61 20.29
N ARG A 305 -0.45 -0.91 21.30
CA ARG A 305 0.28 -1.56 22.40
C ARG A 305 -0.59 -2.56 23.17
N ALA A 306 -1.87 -2.25 23.37
CA ALA A 306 -2.80 -3.19 23.97
C ALA A 306 -2.94 -4.47 23.14
N VAL A 307 -3.11 -4.33 21.82
CA VAL A 307 -3.15 -5.48 20.90
C VAL A 307 -1.85 -6.28 20.93
N ARG A 308 -0.71 -5.62 20.94
CA ARG A 308 0.60 -6.28 21.09
C ARG A 308 0.73 -7.05 22.41
N ASN A 309 0.19 -6.50 23.49
CA ASN A 309 0.20 -7.14 24.81
C ASN A 309 -0.67 -8.39 24.87
N PHE A 310 -1.67 -8.55 24.01
CA PHE A 310 -2.40 -9.81 23.83
C PHE A 310 -1.54 -10.93 23.23
N GLY A 311 -0.35 -10.62 22.67
CA GLY A 311 0.58 -11.61 22.14
C GLY A 311 0.60 -11.72 20.61
N PHE A 312 -0.14 -10.89 19.88
CA PHE A 312 -0.11 -10.87 18.42
C PHE A 312 1.26 -10.45 17.87
N LYS A 313 1.73 -11.14 16.83
CA LYS A 313 3.02 -10.96 16.18
C LYS A 313 2.92 -10.35 14.77
N MET A 314 1.70 -10.21 14.27
CA MET A 314 1.38 -9.57 13.00
C MET A 314 0.16 -8.69 13.18
N ILE A 315 0.18 -7.47 12.61
CA ILE A 315 -0.98 -6.58 12.57
C ILE A 315 -1.24 -6.16 11.12
N LYS A 316 -2.47 -6.41 10.64
CA LYS A 316 -2.97 -5.90 9.38
C LYS A 316 -3.69 -4.58 9.64
N PHE A 317 -3.07 -3.47 9.28
CA PHE A 317 -3.69 -2.15 9.34
C PHE A 317 -4.45 -1.86 8.05
N ASP A 318 -5.72 -1.55 8.18
CA ASP A 318 -6.59 -1.29 7.05
C ASP A 318 -7.19 0.13 7.07
N PHE A 319 -7.73 0.57 5.93
CA PHE A 319 -8.36 1.86 5.71
C PHE A 319 -7.45 3.08 5.94
N LEU A 320 -6.13 2.89 5.92
CA LEU A 320 -5.16 3.95 6.21
C LEU A 320 -5.18 5.11 5.19
N CYS A 321 -5.60 4.84 3.96
CA CYS A 321 -5.80 5.86 2.93
C CYS A 321 -7.22 6.42 3.00
N HIS A 322 -8.24 5.55 2.98
CA HIS A 322 -9.64 5.96 3.01
C HIS A 322 -9.97 6.89 4.20
N ASP A 323 -9.52 6.55 5.41
CA ASP A 323 -9.84 7.31 6.62
C ASP A 323 -9.10 8.67 6.69
N ILE A 324 -8.09 8.87 5.84
CA ILE A 324 -7.39 10.14 5.67
C ILE A 324 -8.07 11.03 4.63
N PHE A 325 -8.43 10.47 3.48
CA PHE A 325 -8.91 11.23 2.31
C PHE A 325 -10.43 11.23 2.14
N GLY A 326 -11.15 10.31 2.78
CA GLY A 326 -12.60 10.14 2.66
C GLY A 326 -13.04 9.30 1.46
N HIS A 327 -12.08 8.78 0.67
CA HIS A 327 -12.34 7.93 -0.48
C HIS A 327 -11.15 6.99 -0.76
N TYR A 328 -11.37 6.02 -1.62
CA TYR A 328 -10.33 5.07 -2.03
C TYR A 328 -9.48 5.63 -3.16
N GLY A 329 -8.31 5.02 -3.37
CA GLY A 329 -7.33 5.47 -4.36
C GLY A 329 -7.84 5.54 -5.79
N PHE A 330 -8.81 4.70 -6.18
CA PHE A 330 -9.40 4.76 -7.53
C PHE A 330 -10.26 6.02 -7.74
N ASP A 331 -10.77 6.64 -6.68
CA ASP A 331 -11.50 7.90 -6.71
C ASP A 331 -10.57 9.12 -6.51
N MET A 332 -9.30 8.89 -6.12
CA MET A 332 -8.32 9.95 -5.93
C MET A 332 -7.69 10.35 -7.27
N GLY A 333 -7.96 11.56 -7.73
CA GLY A 333 -7.35 12.17 -8.91
C GLY A 333 -6.23 13.14 -8.55
N THR A 334 -6.10 14.19 -9.37
CA THR A 334 -5.18 15.32 -9.16
C THR A 334 -5.60 16.20 -7.98
N GLU A 335 -6.86 16.18 -7.60
CA GLU A 335 -7.38 16.73 -6.35
C GLU A 335 -7.50 15.60 -5.34
N LEU A 336 -6.68 15.66 -4.29
CA LEU A 336 -6.58 14.60 -3.28
C LEU A 336 -7.79 14.52 -2.36
N PHE A 337 -8.49 15.63 -2.19
CA PHE A 337 -9.68 15.75 -1.35
C PHE A 337 -10.82 16.35 -2.16
N GLU A 338 -11.99 15.73 -2.13
CA GLU A 338 -13.19 16.27 -2.80
C GLU A 338 -13.80 17.47 -2.05
N LYS A 339 -13.63 17.51 -0.73
CA LYS A 339 -14.17 18.56 0.14
C LYS A 339 -13.04 19.21 0.94
N ASN A 340 -13.24 20.46 1.32
CA ASN A 340 -12.31 21.13 2.23
C ASN A 340 -12.47 20.55 3.64
N ILE A 341 -11.69 19.53 3.96
CA ILE A 341 -11.65 18.88 5.27
C ILE A 341 -10.25 19.07 5.83
N PRO A 342 -10.03 20.12 6.63
CA PRO A 342 -8.72 20.44 7.15
C PRO A 342 -8.27 19.40 8.18
N PHE A 343 -6.96 19.23 8.29
CA PHE A 343 -6.35 18.64 9.47
C PHE A 343 -6.34 19.61 10.65
N TYR A 344 -6.25 19.10 11.86
CA TYR A 344 -6.03 19.91 13.06
C TYR A 344 -4.71 20.69 12.94
N ASN A 345 -3.64 20.00 12.54
CA ASN A 345 -2.32 20.61 12.33
C ASN A 345 -2.23 21.18 10.90
N LYS A 346 -2.17 22.52 10.83
CA LYS A 346 -2.07 23.26 9.56
C LYS A 346 -0.65 23.67 9.20
N GLU A 347 0.33 23.29 10.02
CA GLU A 347 1.75 23.62 9.80
C GLU A 347 2.51 22.49 9.08
N LYS A 348 1.86 21.33 8.91
CA LYS A 348 2.43 20.15 8.25
C LYS A 348 1.68 19.83 6.95
N THR A 349 2.42 19.39 5.95
CA THR A 349 1.80 18.87 4.73
C THR A 349 1.05 17.57 4.99
N THR A 350 0.12 17.21 4.12
CA THR A 350 -0.58 15.91 4.17
C THR A 350 0.41 14.75 4.21
N ALA A 351 1.46 14.81 3.41
CA ALA A 351 2.49 13.75 3.39
C ALA A 351 3.27 13.65 4.70
N GLN A 352 3.62 14.78 5.35
CA GLN A 352 4.25 14.77 6.66
C GLN A 352 3.34 14.14 7.72
N ILE A 353 2.05 14.46 7.69
CA ILE A 353 1.05 13.89 8.62
C ILE A 353 0.96 12.37 8.42
N ILE A 354 0.84 11.89 7.18
CA ILE A 354 0.80 10.46 6.86
C ILE A 354 2.07 9.76 7.31
N LYS A 355 3.23 10.33 7.02
CA LYS A 355 4.53 9.77 7.40
C LYS A 355 4.67 9.62 8.91
N GLU A 356 4.37 10.66 9.67
CA GLU A 356 4.41 10.63 11.14
C GLU A 356 3.43 9.61 11.71
N PHE A 357 2.23 9.53 11.15
CA PHE A 357 1.24 8.53 11.54
C PHE A 357 1.73 7.11 11.28
N TYR A 358 2.29 6.82 10.11
CA TYR A 358 2.80 5.48 9.80
C TYR A 358 4.01 5.10 10.67
N PHE A 359 4.89 6.05 10.96
CA PHE A 359 5.97 5.84 11.95
C PHE A 359 5.43 5.56 13.35
N ALA A 360 4.35 6.23 13.77
CA ALA A 360 3.72 5.96 15.06
C ALA A 360 3.10 4.55 15.12
N LEU A 361 2.51 4.06 14.01
CA LEU A 361 2.04 2.67 13.91
C LEU A 361 3.21 1.69 14.11
N ARG A 362 4.33 1.90 13.40
CA ARG A 362 5.53 1.05 13.53
C ARG A 362 6.11 1.09 14.94
N GLU A 363 6.29 2.26 15.51
CA GLU A 363 6.82 2.43 16.86
C GLU A 363 5.97 1.69 17.90
N ALA A 364 4.64 1.81 17.82
CA ALA A 364 3.73 1.16 18.75
C ALA A 364 3.66 -0.36 18.56
N ALA A 365 3.72 -0.83 17.31
CA ALA A 365 3.77 -2.26 16.99
C ALA A 365 5.11 -2.90 17.41
N GLY A 366 6.21 -2.14 17.40
CA GLY A 366 7.56 -2.65 17.67
C GLY A 366 8.24 -3.27 16.47
N GLU A 367 9.57 -3.41 16.53
CA GLU A 367 10.39 -3.90 15.41
C GLU A 367 10.19 -5.40 15.13
N ASP A 368 9.78 -6.17 16.12
CA ASP A 368 9.53 -7.62 16.05
C ASP A 368 8.11 -7.98 15.54
N CYS A 369 7.28 -6.98 15.25
CA CYS A 369 5.93 -7.17 14.73
C CYS A 369 5.91 -7.01 13.20
N ILE A 370 5.34 -7.98 12.50
CA ILE A 370 5.06 -7.85 11.06
C ILE A 370 3.86 -6.92 10.87
N ILE A 371 4.02 -5.90 10.05
CA ILE A 371 2.92 -4.99 9.68
C ILE A 371 2.53 -5.23 8.21
N ILE A 372 1.23 -5.48 8.01
CA ILE A 372 0.61 -5.47 6.69
C ILE A 372 -0.12 -4.13 6.52
N GLY A 373 0.30 -3.32 5.52
CA GLY A 373 -0.44 -2.17 5.05
C GLY A 373 -1.50 -2.61 4.04
N CYS A 374 -2.78 -2.62 4.42
CA CYS A 374 -3.85 -3.10 3.55
C CYS A 374 -4.35 -2.00 2.61
N ASN A 375 -4.84 -0.89 3.14
CA ASN A 375 -5.25 0.28 2.37
C ASN A 375 -4.35 1.47 2.74
N ALA A 376 -3.04 1.33 2.53
CA ALA A 376 -2.05 2.36 2.84
C ALA A 376 -1.66 3.14 1.58
N VAL A 377 -1.31 4.42 1.73
CA VAL A 377 -0.64 5.20 0.67
C VAL A 377 0.71 4.53 0.39
N SER A 378 0.80 3.78 -0.71
CA SER A 378 1.82 2.75 -0.92
C SER A 378 3.26 3.29 -0.85
N HIS A 379 3.54 4.37 -1.57
CA HIS A 379 4.87 4.98 -1.61
C HIS A 379 5.31 5.56 -0.25
N MET A 380 4.36 6.06 0.54
CA MET A 380 4.59 6.58 1.90
C MET A 380 4.78 5.46 2.93
N ALA A 381 4.29 4.25 2.64
CA ALA A 381 4.41 3.08 3.51
C ALA A 381 5.75 2.35 3.32
N ALA A 382 6.47 2.59 2.21
CA ALA A 382 7.75 1.95 1.91
C ALA A 382 8.80 2.26 3.00
N GLY A 383 9.51 1.23 3.45
CA GLY A 383 10.46 1.31 4.57
C GLY A 383 9.81 1.31 5.97
N ILE A 384 8.48 1.33 6.07
CA ILE A 384 7.74 1.36 7.34
C ILE A 384 6.97 0.05 7.58
N VAL A 385 6.18 -0.39 6.59
CA VAL A 385 5.47 -1.66 6.65
C VAL A 385 6.34 -2.78 6.07
N ASP A 386 6.16 -4.00 6.58
CA ASP A 386 6.90 -5.17 6.09
C ASP A 386 6.25 -5.75 4.82
N ILE A 387 4.92 -5.64 4.74
CA ILE A 387 4.08 -6.20 3.68
C ILE A 387 3.06 -5.15 3.25
N GLN A 388 2.84 -5.02 1.94
CA GLN A 388 1.85 -4.10 1.38
C GLN A 388 0.90 -4.85 0.43
N ARG A 389 -0.40 -4.62 0.58
CA ARG A 389 -1.43 -5.11 -0.35
C ARG A 389 -1.22 -4.51 -1.74
N THR A 390 -1.24 -5.36 -2.76
CA THR A 390 -1.08 -4.94 -4.16
C THR A 390 -2.38 -4.43 -4.75
N GLY A 391 -3.49 -5.04 -4.41
CA GLY A 391 -4.83 -4.74 -4.92
C GLY A 391 -5.87 -4.59 -3.82
N ASP A 392 -7.07 -4.21 -4.23
CA ASP A 392 -8.26 -4.28 -3.38
C ASP A 392 -8.59 -5.75 -3.04
N ASP A 393 -9.59 -5.98 -2.21
CA ASP A 393 -9.96 -7.33 -1.79
C ASP A 393 -10.28 -8.23 -2.99
N THR A 394 -9.68 -9.41 -3.02
CA THR A 394 -10.09 -10.51 -3.89
C THR A 394 -11.48 -10.98 -3.47
N SER A 395 -11.85 -12.21 -3.64
CA SER A 395 -13.15 -12.67 -3.20
C SER A 395 -13.16 -14.18 -2.92
N GLY A 396 -13.92 -14.59 -1.91
CA GLY A 396 -14.34 -15.97 -1.73
C GLY A 396 -15.60 -16.34 -2.51
N ARG A 397 -16.19 -15.40 -3.28
CA ARG A 397 -17.49 -15.56 -3.96
C ARG A 397 -17.44 -15.31 -5.45
N GLU A 398 -16.57 -14.40 -5.90
CA GLU A 398 -16.51 -13.91 -7.27
C GLU A 398 -15.12 -14.06 -7.88
N TRP A 399 -14.99 -14.99 -8.83
CA TRP A 399 -13.71 -15.23 -9.49
C TRP A 399 -13.16 -14.02 -10.27
N GLU A 400 -14.05 -13.30 -10.95
CA GLU A 400 -13.64 -12.11 -11.72
C GLU A 400 -13.00 -11.04 -10.85
N ARG A 401 -13.42 -10.94 -9.58
CA ARG A 401 -12.81 -10.03 -8.63
C ARG A 401 -11.39 -10.50 -8.25
N THR A 402 -11.17 -11.79 -8.08
CA THR A 402 -9.83 -12.37 -7.86
C THR A 402 -8.91 -12.11 -9.05
N LEU A 403 -9.40 -12.22 -10.28
CA LEU A 403 -8.61 -11.87 -11.47
C LEU A 403 -8.20 -10.39 -11.47
N LYS A 404 -9.11 -9.48 -11.17
CA LYS A 404 -8.85 -8.04 -11.17
C LYS A 404 -7.96 -7.62 -10.01
N MET A 405 -8.31 -8.00 -8.80
CA MET A 405 -7.67 -7.46 -7.58
C MET A 405 -6.43 -8.26 -7.17
N GLY A 406 -6.39 -9.56 -7.49
CA GLY A 406 -5.26 -10.45 -7.22
C GLY A 406 -4.30 -10.57 -8.41
N VAL A 407 -4.74 -11.22 -9.49
CA VAL A 407 -3.87 -11.57 -10.63
C VAL A 407 -3.29 -10.32 -11.32
N ASN A 408 -4.14 -9.33 -11.65
CA ASN A 408 -3.68 -8.08 -12.28
C ASN A 408 -2.64 -7.37 -11.42
N THR A 409 -2.94 -7.16 -10.15
CA THR A 409 -2.09 -6.34 -9.28
C THR A 409 -0.80 -7.07 -8.89
N LEU A 410 -0.83 -8.40 -8.74
CA LEU A 410 0.36 -9.21 -8.61
C LEU A 410 1.28 -9.04 -9.83
N ALA A 411 0.71 -9.15 -11.03
CA ALA A 411 1.45 -9.05 -12.29
C ALA A 411 2.20 -7.72 -12.43
N TRP A 412 1.46 -6.63 -12.24
CA TRP A 412 1.94 -5.31 -12.65
C TRP A 412 2.62 -4.53 -11.52
N ARG A 413 2.57 -4.99 -10.27
CA ARG A 413 3.32 -4.39 -9.16
C ARG A 413 4.51 -5.23 -8.68
N MET A 414 4.79 -6.38 -9.30
CA MET A 414 5.86 -7.30 -8.87
C MET A 414 7.24 -6.63 -8.75
N HIS A 415 7.53 -5.60 -9.53
CA HIS A 415 8.80 -4.84 -9.46
C HIS A 415 9.00 -4.09 -8.14
N GLN A 416 7.92 -3.85 -7.36
CA GLN A 416 8.00 -3.26 -6.01
C GLN A 416 8.27 -4.33 -4.94
N HIS A 417 8.06 -5.63 -5.24
CA HIS A 417 8.31 -6.72 -4.31
C HIS A 417 9.79 -6.78 -3.92
N LYS A 418 10.08 -6.77 -2.61
CA LYS A 418 11.43 -6.73 -2.03
C LYS A 418 12.24 -5.45 -2.33
N THR A 419 11.70 -4.50 -3.07
CA THR A 419 12.33 -3.20 -3.33
C THR A 419 11.77 -2.08 -2.46
N PHE A 420 10.51 -2.18 -2.05
CA PHE A 420 9.84 -1.30 -1.09
C PHE A 420 9.44 -2.07 0.17
N TYR A 421 8.78 -3.21 -0.01
CA TYR A 421 8.22 -4.13 1.00
C TYR A 421 7.97 -5.50 0.34
N ALA A 422 7.48 -6.49 1.07
CA ALA A 422 6.90 -7.68 0.46
C ALA A 422 5.49 -7.40 -0.06
N HIS A 423 5.12 -7.93 -1.22
CA HIS A 423 3.79 -7.78 -1.80
C HIS A 423 2.82 -8.83 -1.27
N ASP A 424 1.62 -8.40 -0.90
CA ASP A 424 0.49 -9.28 -0.59
C ASP A 424 -0.60 -9.08 -1.66
N ALA A 425 -0.78 -10.07 -2.50
CA ALA A 425 -1.83 -10.05 -3.53
C ALA A 425 -3.15 -10.62 -3.01
N ASP A 426 -3.33 -10.61 -1.69
CA ASP A 426 -4.49 -11.08 -0.96
C ASP A 426 -4.65 -12.60 -0.89
N CYS A 427 -5.72 -13.05 -0.27
CA CYS A 427 -5.97 -14.46 0.05
C CYS A 427 -6.50 -15.26 -1.13
N VAL A 428 -6.21 -16.56 -1.09
CA VAL A 428 -7.01 -17.54 -1.85
C VAL A 428 -8.26 -17.86 -1.06
N GLY A 429 -9.42 -17.37 -1.51
CA GLY A 429 -10.71 -17.62 -0.89
C GLY A 429 -11.28 -18.98 -1.31
N ILE A 430 -10.95 -20.05 -0.57
CA ILE A 430 -11.39 -21.43 -0.86
C ILE A 430 -12.75 -21.66 -0.22
N THR A 431 -13.80 -21.43 -1.00
CA THR A 431 -15.18 -21.54 -0.61
C THR A 431 -15.97 -22.41 -1.60
N LYS A 432 -17.25 -22.63 -1.35
CA LYS A 432 -18.14 -23.36 -2.27
C LYS A 432 -18.51 -22.53 -3.51
N ASP A 433 -18.38 -21.21 -3.44
CA ASP A 433 -18.85 -20.30 -4.50
C ASP A 433 -17.85 -20.21 -5.67
N ILE A 434 -16.56 -20.49 -5.43
CA ILE A 434 -15.53 -20.52 -6.46
C ILE A 434 -15.07 -21.96 -6.71
N PRO A 435 -15.15 -22.49 -7.94
CA PRO A 435 -14.67 -23.82 -8.29
C PRO A 435 -13.21 -24.05 -7.87
N TRP A 436 -12.92 -25.24 -7.36
CA TRP A 436 -11.60 -25.62 -6.87
C TRP A 436 -10.50 -25.45 -7.94
N GLU A 437 -10.82 -25.75 -9.18
CA GLU A 437 -9.89 -25.60 -10.31
C GLU A 437 -9.35 -24.17 -10.41
N LYS A 438 -10.22 -23.17 -10.24
CA LYS A 438 -9.84 -21.76 -10.22
C LYS A 438 -9.03 -21.39 -8.98
N ASN A 439 -9.50 -21.81 -7.80
CA ASN A 439 -8.76 -21.59 -6.55
C ASN A 439 -7.40 -22.28 -6.54
N SER A 440 -7.28 -23.50 -7.08
CA SER A 440 -6.00 -24.23 -7.17
C SER A 440 -5.00 -23.53 -8.11
N MET A 441 -5.49 -22.92 -9.18
CA MET A 441 -4.68 -22.12 -10.08
C MET A 441 -4.12 -20.88 -9.37
N TRP A 442 -4.97 -20.11 -8.68
CA TRP A 442 -4.57 -18.93 -7.93
C TRP A 442 -3.59 -19.27 -6.80
N LEU A 443 -3.88 -20.37 -6.06
CA LEU A 443 -2.99 -20.89 -5.01
C LEU A 443 -1.59 -21.19 -5.53
N ARG A 444 -1.48 -21.88 -6.68
CA ARG A 444 -0.19 -22.20 -7.31
C ARG A 444 0.54 -20.95 -7.79
N LEU A 445 -0.17 -20.01 -8.40
CA LEU A 445 0.41 -18.74 -8.89
C LEU A 445 1.01 -17.95 -7.71
N LEU A 446 0.28 -17.79 -6.61
CA LEU A 446 0.80 -17.14 -5.42
C LEU A 446 1.99 -17.89 -4.80
N ALA A 447 1.91 -19.19 -4.67
CA ALA A 447 3.03 -19.99 -4.14
C ALA A 447 4.30 -19.82 -4.98
N GLU A 448 4.17 -19.85 -6.30
CA GLU A 448 5.29 -19.66 -7.23
C GLU A 448 5.78 -18.20 -7.28
N SER A 449 4.99 -17.21 -6.91
CA SER A 449 5.41 -15.82 -6.97
C SER A 449 6.52 -15.46 -5.98
N GLY A 450 6.60 -16.19 -4.86
CA GLY A 450 7.51 -15.89 -3.75
C GLY A 450 7.03 -14.73 -2.86
N THR A 451 5.81 -14.26 -3.08
CA THR A 451 5.14 -13.25 -2.23
C THR A 451 4.50 -13.92 -1.01
N PRO A 452 4.10 -13.19 0.04
CA PRO A 452 3.24 -13.72 1.10
C PRO A 452 2.05 -14.50 0.55
N LEU A 453 1.73 -15.64 1.16
CA LEU A 453 0.66 -16.55 0.74
C LEU A 453 -0.36 -16.75 1.87
N PHE A 454 -1.50 -16.08 1.77
CA PHE A 454 -2.61 -16.28 2.68
C PHE A 454 -3.76 -17.04 2.03
N VAL A 455 -4.44 -17.87 2.82
CA VAL A 455 -5.62 -18.61 2.39
C VAL A 455 -6.75 -18.43 3.38
N SER A 456 -7.99 -18.38 2.87
CA SER A 456 -9.20 -18.35 3.66
C SER A 456 -10.03 -19.57 3.26
N VAL A 457 -10.20 -20.55 4.16
CA VAL A 457 -10.73 -21.89 3.79
C VAL A 457 -11.97 -22.23 4.58
N ASP A 458 -13.11 -22.33 3.89
CA ASP A 458 -14.35 -22.81 4.49
C ASP A 458 -14.17 -24.22 5.07
N GLU A 459 -14.77 -24.48 6.23
CA GLU A 459 -14.72 -25.80 6.88
C GLU A 459 -15.17 -26.92 5.94
N ASP A 460 -16.24 -26.71 5.21
CA ASP A 460 -16.81 -27.69 4.26
C ASP A 460 -15.92 -27.93 3.03
N CYS A 461 -14.95 -27.02 2.77
CA CYS A 461 -14.01 -27.15 1.67
C CYS A 461 -12.69 -27.85 2.07
N ARG A 462 -12.52 -28.27 3.33
CA ARG A 462 -11.28 -28.89 3.86
C ARG A 462 -11.16 -30.35 3.48
N THR A 463 -11.22 -30.66 2.19
CA THR A 463 -11.04 -32.04 1.69
C THR A 463 -9.55 -32.43 1.72
N PHE A 464 -9.30 -33.75 1.59
CA PHE A 464 -7.94 -34.30 1.49
C PHE A 464 -7.14 -33.65 0.33
N ASN A 465 -7.79 -33.44 -0.81
CA ASN A 465 -7.12 -32.82 -1.98
C ASN A 465 -6.75 -31.35 -1.72
N VAL A 466 -7.62 -30.58 -1.06
CA VAL A 466 -7.33 -29.21 -0.65
C VAL A 466 -6.19 -29.16 0.35
N GLN A 467 -6.22 -30.02 1.38
CA GLN A 467 -5.16 -30.08 2.37
C GLN A 467 -3.79 -30.42 1.74
N LYS A 468 -3.76 -31.38 0.81
CA LYS A 468 -2.55 -31.76 0.07
C LYS A 468 -2.03 -30.59 -0.76
N ALA A 469 -2.90 -29.93 -1.52
CA ALA A 469 -2.52 -28.78 -2.35
C ALA A 469 -2.01 -27.59 -1.52
N LEU A 470 -2.61 -27.34 -0.34
CA LEU A 470 -2.12 -26.31 0.59
C LEU A 470 -0.73 -26.65 1.14
N SER A 471 -0.48 -27.93 1.49
CA SER A 471 0.84 -28.36 1.94
C SER A 471 1.92 -28.11 0.87
N GLU A 472 1.64 -28.53 -0.36
CA GLU A 472 2.54 -28.32 -1.50
C GLU A 472 2.76 -26.83 -1.79
N ALA A 473 1.71 -26.00 -1.68
CA ALA A 473 1.79 -24.56 -1.91
C ALA A 473 2.60 -23.84 -0.82
N PHE A 474 2.42 -24.21 0.44
CA PHE A 474 3.17 -23.63 1.56
C PHE A 474 4.66 -23.98 1.48
N ASP A 475 4.99 -25.24 1.15
CA ASP A 475 6.38 -25.63 0.90
C ASP A 475 7.00 -24.84 -0.26
N THR A 476 6.25 -24.71 -1.37
CA THR A 476 6.68 -23.91 -2.53
C THR A 476 6.89 -22.46 -2.16
N ALA A 477 5.95 -21.82 -1.47
CA ALA A 477 6.06 -20.43 -1.03
C ALA A 477 7.28 -20.21 -0.12
N CYS A 478 7.57 -21.15 0.80
CA CYS A 478 8.77 -21.09 1.64
C CYS A 478 10.06 -21.15 0.82
N ILE A 479 10.12 -21.99 -0.21
CA ILE A 479 11.28 -22.09 -1.10
C ILE A 479 11.43 -20.81 -1.93
N LYS A 480 10.35 -20.38 -2.57
CA LYS A 480 10.34 -19.23 -3.47
C LYS A 480 10.62 -17.89 -2.78
N PHE A 481 10.30 -17.77 -1.50
CA PHE A 481 10.64 -16.59 -0.71
C PHE A 481 12.13 -16.25 -0.74
N TRP A 482 13.01 -17.26 -0.76
CA TRP A 482 14.46 -17.07 -0.74
C TRP A 482 15.08 -16.84 -2.12
N GLU A 483 14.31 -17.05 -3.20
CA GLU A 483 14.79 -16.80 -4.57
C GLU A 483 14.82 -15.30 -4.88
N ASP A 484 15.84 -14.85 -5.61
CA ASP A 484 15.97 -13.45 -6.06
C ASP A 484 15.31 -13.21 -7.41
N SER A 485 14.85 -14.27 -8.08
CA SER A 485 14.19 -14.17 -9.38
C SER A 485 12.67 -13.93 -9.23
N TYR A 486 12.11 -13.13 -10.13
CA TYR A 486 10.70 -12.76 -10.13
C TYR A 486 9.87 -13.62 -11.08
N LEU A 487 8.62 -13.92 -10.68
CA LEU A 487 7.63 -14.49 -11.58
C LEU A 487 6.85 -13.33 -12.23
N ILE A 488 7.02 -13.17 -13.55
CA ILE A 488 6.49 -12.02 -14.30
C ILE A 488 5.59 -12.46 -15.44
N PRO A 489 4.61 -11.64 -15.87
CA PRO A 489 3.76 -11.95 -17.02
C PRO A 489 4.54 -11.95 -18.33
N CYS A 490 4.21 -12.89 -19.24
CA CYS A 490 4.80 -12.96 -20.59
C CYS A 490 4.13 -11.97 -21.58
N THR A 491 2.90 -11.53 -21.29
CA THR A 491 2.08 -10.70 -22.18
C THR A 491 1.56 -9.48 -21.43
N ASN A 492 1.42 -8.38 -22.15
CA ASN A 492 0.84 -7.14 -21.62
C ASN A 492 -0.70 -7.22 -21.64
N GLU A 493 -1.28 -7.97 -20.72
CA GLU A 493 -2.71 -8.21 -20.57
C GLU A 493 -3.17 -7.88 -19.16
N LEU A 494 -4.42 -7.47 -18.99
CA LEU A 494 -4.97 -7.16 -17.66
C LEU A 494 -4.90 -8.37 -16.71
N THR A 495 -5.17 -9.57 -17.23
CA THR A 495 -5.16 -10.82 -16.46
C THR A 495 -4.30 -11.86 -17.18
N PRO A 496 -2.97 -11.77 -17.09
CA PRO A 496 -2.08 -12.66 -17.82
C PRO A 496 -2.22 -14.10 -17.34
N GLN A 497 -2.32 -15.03 -18.29
CA GLN A 497 -2.37 -16.46 -18.03
C GLN A 497 -1.00 -17.13 -18.15
N LYS A 498 -0.08 -16.51 -18.89
CA LYS A 498 1.25 -17.02 -19.14
C LYS A 498 2.30 -16.18 -18.41
N TRP A 499 3.12 -16.84 -17.63
CA TRP A 499 4.11 -16.23 -16.77
C TRP A 499 5.48 -16.87 -17.01
N GLN A 500 6.54 -16.15 -16.69
CA GLN A 500 7.90 -16.66 -16.76
C GLN A 500 8.69 -16.32 -15.51
N ARG A 501 9.62 -17.21 -15.18
CA ARG A 501 10.70 -16.98 -14.22
C ARG A 501 11.98 -17.46 -14.87
N GLU A 502 12.93 -16.54 -15.10
CA GLU A 502 14.14 -16.84 -15.89
C GLU A 502 13.76 -17.44 -17.24
N GLU A 503 14.28 -18.63 -17.60
CA GLU A 503 13.98 -19.31 -18.86
C GLU A 503 12.73 -20.23 -18.80
N LYS A 504 12.11 -20.38 -17.63
CA LYS A 504 10.95 -21.26 -17.42
C LYS A 504 9.64 -20.51 -17.62
N THR A 505 8.74 -21.11 -18.37
CA THR A 505 7.39 -20.57 -18.59
C THR A 505 6.36 -21.41 -17.87
N PHE A 506 5.38 -20.75 -17.28
CA PHE A 506 4.28 -21.33 -16.53
C PHE A 506 2.94 -20.86 -17.14
N GLU A 507 1.97 -21.75 -17.21
CA GLU A 507 0.61 -21.41 -17.60
C GLU A 507 -0.34 -21.67 -16.42
N TYR A 508 -1.14 -20.66 -16.12
CA TYR A 508 -2.17 -20.67 -15.09
C TYR A 508 -3.53 -20.44 -15.76
N LYS A 509 -4.22 -21.53 -16.10
CA LYS A 509 -5.51 -21.54 -16.78
C LYS A 509 -6.59 -22.09 -15.88
#